data_c84619c082336439b4aaf01b512fef01
#
_entry.id   c84619c082336439b4aaf01b512fef01
#
_cell.length_a   1.000
_cell.length_b   1.000
_cell.length_c   1.000
_cell.angle_alpha   90.00
_cell.angle_beta   90.00
_cell.angle_gamma   90.00
#
_symmetry.space_group_name_H-M   'P 1'
#
loop_
_entity.id
_entity.type
_entity.pdbx_description
1 polymer ?
#
loop_
_entity_poly.entity_id
_entity_poly.type
_entity_poly.pdbx_seq_one_letter_code
_entity_poly.pdbx_strand_id
1 'polypeptide(L)'
;MSRRHSMARGTSFFVAFLFLPSFIAIFVEVMTIKEAQQAVDAWIKQYGVRYFNELTNMAILTEEVGEVARIMARRYGEQSCKASDAEKCLDDELADVLWVVMCIANQTGIDLEEALRRNIEKKTNRDATRHINNEKLKQ
;
A
#
# COMPACT_ATOMS: atom_id res chain seq x y z
N MET A 1 3.62 -25.87 50.48
CA MET A 1 4.33 -24.82 49.70
C MET A 1 3.88 -24.91 48.27
N SER A 2 2.95 -24.04 47.88
CA SER A 2 2.28 -24.03 46.55
C SER A 2 2.92 -22.98 45.67
N ARG A 3 3.47 -23.39 44.52
CA ARG A 3 3.96 -22.45 43.48
C ARG A 3 2.85 -22.23 42.48
N ARG A 4 2.33 -20.98 42.44
CA ARG A 4 1.40 -20.52 41.42
C ARG A 4 2.15 -20.19 40.14
N HIS A 5 1.78 -20.85 39.04
CA HIS A 5 2.18 -20.47 37.70
C HIS A 5 1.27 -19.33 37.19
N SER A 6 1.87 -18.21 36.90
CA SER A 6 1.23 -17.07 36.23
C SER A 6 1.10 -17.38 34.74
N MET A 7 -0.14 -17.55 34.26
CA MET A 7 -0.44 -17.60 32.82
C MET A 7 -0.54 -16.19 32.28
N ALA A 8 0.34 -15.85 31.36
CA ALA A 8 0.23 -14.65 30.52
C ALA A 8 -0.98 -14.79 29.59
N ARG A 9 -1.93 -13.85 29.69
CA ARG A 9 -3.10 -13.76 28.81
C ARG A 9 -2.69 -13.09 27.50
N GLY A 10 -2.63 -13.88 26.42
CA GLY A 10 -2.60 -13.35 25.07
C GLY A 10 -3.97 -12.72 24.73
N THR A 11 -3.97 -11.46 24.37
CA THR A 11 -5.16 -10.77 23.86
C THR A 11 -5.45 -11.26 22.44
N SER A 12 -6.36 -12.23 22.36
CA SER A 12 -6.96 -12.64 21.09
C SER A 12 -8.00 -11.58 20.69
N PHE A 13 -7.78 -10.93 19.56
CA PHE A 13 -8.80 -10.09 18.93
C PHE A 13 -9.90 -10.99 18.37
N PHE A 14 -11.01 -11.10 19.11
CA PHE A 14 -12.23 -11.73 18.64
C PHE A 14 -12.95 -10.78 17.69
N VAL A 15 -12.91 -11.07 16.39
CA VAL A 15 -13.82 -10.45 15.42
C VAL A 15 -15.20 -11.10 15.61
N ALA A 16 -16.22 -10.28 15.87
CA ALA A 16 -17.58 -10.71 16.14
C ALA A 16 -18.16 -11.53 14.98
N PHE A 17 -18.56 -12.77 15.26
CA PHE A 17 -19.31 -13.65 14.37
C PHE A 17 -20.75 -13.14 14.25
N LEU A 18 -21.10 -12.58 13.10
CA LEU A 18 -22.50 -12.43 12.70
C LEU A 18 -22.96 -13.75 12.06
N PHE A 19 -23.80 -14.50 12.77
CA PHE A 19 -24.47 -15.69 12.25
C PHE A 19 -25.48 -15.30 11.17
N LEU A 20 -25.17 -15.62 9.90
CA LEU A 20 -26.14 -15.76 8.83
C LEU A 20 -26.11 -17.22 8.36
N PRO A 21 -27.29 -17.88 8.17
CA PRO A 21 -27.34 -19.28 7.78
C PRO A 21 -26.94 -19.42 6.31
N SER A 22 -26.04 -20.35 6.04
CA SER A 22 -25.69 -20.90 4.74
C SER A 22 -25.04 -19.92 3.74
N PHE A 23 -23.91 -19.33 4.10
CA PHE A 23 -22.98 -18.76 3.10
C PHE A 23 -21.54 -19.16 3.43
N ILE A 24 -20.83 -19.60 2.40
CA ILE A 24 -19.41 -19.85 2.39
C ILE A 24 -18.71 -18.66 3.04
N ALA A 25 -18.01 -18.90 4.15
CA ALA A 25 -17.12 -17.89 4.73
C ALA A 25 -16.01 -17.61 3.71
N ILE A 26 -16.15 -16.55 2.93
CA ILE A 26 -15.07 -15.99 2.12
C ILE A 26 -14.09 -15.42 3.14
N PHE A 27 -13.01 -16.15 3.41
CA PHE A 27 -11.84 -15.60 4.05
C PHE A 27 -11.27 -14.55 3.09
N VAL A 28 -11.65 -13.28 3.27
CA VAL A 28 -10.93 -12.17 2.67
C VAL A 28 -9.63 -12.06 3.47
N GLU A 29 -8.57 -12.55 2.91
CA GLU A 29 -7.24 -12.35 3.46
C GLU A 29 -6.91 -10.85 3.28
N VAL A 30 -7.00 -10.10 4.37
CA VAL A 30 -6.69 -8.66 4.36
C VAL A 30 -5.17 -8.52 4.51
N MET A 31 -4.51 -8.11 3.43
CA MET A 31 -3.08 -7.83 3.44
C MET A 31 -2.80 -6.44 4.01
N THR A 32 -2.04 -6.35 5.09
CA THR A 32 -1.54 -5.09 5.64
C THR A 32 -0.38 -4.55 4.79
N ILE A 33 -0.03 -3.27 4.93
CA ILE A 33 1.14 -2.69 4.25
C ILE A 33 2.42 -3.40 4.69
N LYS A 34 2.52 -3.76 5.94
CA LYS A 34 3.66 -4.50 6.48
C LYS A 34 3.79 -5.89 5.86
N GLU A 35 2.70 -6.62 5.72
CA GLU A 35 2.69 -7.93 5.04
C GLU A 35 3.04 -7.79 3.56
N ALA A 36 2.56 -6.75 2.88
CA ALA A 36 2.95 -6.46 1.51
C ALA A 36 4.45 -6.17 1.37
N GLN A 37 5.04 -5.35 2.25
CA GLN A 37 6.50 -5.13 2.28
C GLN A 37 7.27 -6.46 2.48
N GLN A 38 6.80 -7.32 3.38
CA GLN A 38 7.42 -8.62 3.62
C GLN A 38 7.30 -9.55 2.40
N ALA A 39 6.16 -9.54 1.71
CA ALA A 39 5.96 -10.33 0.49
C ALA A 39 6.88 -9.87 -0.64
N VAL A 40 7.05 -8.55 -0.83
CA VAL A 40 8.01 -7.99 -1.80
C VAL A 40 9.44 -8.41 -1.44
N ASP A 41 9.84 -8.31 -0.17
CA ASP A 41 11.17 -8.72 0.28
C ASP A 41 11.44 -10.21 0.04
N ALA A 42 10.46 -11.06 0.35
CA ALA A 42 10.54 -12.50 0.11
C ALA A 42 10.67 -12.82 -1.38
N TRP A 43 9.89 -12.15 -2.23
CA TRP A 43 9.95 -12.33 -3.68
C TRP A 43 11.31 -11.91 -4.26
N ILE A 44 11.85 -10.75 -3.84
CA ILE A 44 13.18 -10.29 -4.29
C ILE A 44 14.25 -11.28 -3.89
N LYS A 45 14.23 -11.80 -2.66
CA LYS A 45 15.20 -12.79 -2.18
C LYS A 45 15.11 -14.13 -2.92
N GLN A 46 13.90 -14.52 -3.29
CA GLN A 46 13.66 -15.81 -3.96
C GLN A 46 13.92 -15.77 -5.47
N TYR A 47 13.48 -14.71 -6.15
CA TYR A 47 13.49 -14.64 -7.61
C TYR A 47 14.34 -13.49 -8.18
N GLY A 48 14.47 -12.38 -7.46
CA GLY A 48 15.22 -11.20 -7.89
C GLY A 48 16.72 -11.27 -7.61
N VAL A 49 17.19 -12.32 -6.93
CA VAL A 49 18.56 -12.51 -6.46
C VAL A 49 18.98 -11.47 -5.40
N ARG A 50 18.78 -10.17 -5.66
CA ARG A 50 19.01 -9.05 -4.76
C ARG A 50 18.22 -7.81 -5.22
N TYR A 51 18.07 -6.86 -4.34
CA TYR A 51 17.61 -5.53 -4.73
C TYR A 51 18.56 -4.84 -5.72
N PHE A 52 18.05 -4.07 -6.64
CA PHE A 52 18.83 -3.06 -7.33
C PHE A 52 19.36 -2.04 -6.30
N ASN A 53 20.37 -1.25 -6.66
CA ASN A 53 20.77 -0.16 -5.76
C ASN A 53 19.70 0.94 -5.70
N GLU A 54 19.75 1.78 -4.67
CA GLU A 54 18.72 2.77 -4.36
C GLU A 54 18.51 3.78 -5.49
N LEU A 55 19.59 4.17 -6.20
CA LEU A 55 19.51 5.09 -7.34
C LEU A 55 18.82 4.43 -8.54
N THR A 56 19.08 3.15 -8.78
CA THR A 56 18.40 2.39 -9.85
C THR A 56 16.91 2.24 -9.51
N ASN A 57 16.56 1.89 -8.27
CA ASN A 57 15.16 1.82 -7.85
C ASN A 57 14.48 3.19 -7.93
N MET A 58 15.19 4.29 -7.65
CA MET A 58 14.64 5.64 -7.85
C MET A 58 14.37 5.96 -9.33
N ALA A 59 15.25 5.51 -10.24
CA ALA A 59 15.03 5.68 -11.67
C ALA A 59 13.81 4.88 -12.15
N ILE A 60 13.67 3.62 -11.70
CA ILE A 60 12.51 2.77 -12.00
C ILE A 60 11.23 3.43 -11.46
N LEU A 61 11.24 3.91 -10.21
CA LEU A 61 10.09 4.61 -9.65
C LEU A 61 9.64 5.79 -10.54
N THR A 62 10.60 6.53 -11.10
CA THR A 62 10.29 7.65 -12.00
C THR A 62 9.68 7.15 -13.32
N GLU A 63 10.12 6.01 -13.82
CA GLU A 63 9.55 5.35 -14.99
C GLU A 63 8.10 4.93 -14.74
N GLU A 64 7.82 4.21 -13.64
CA GLU A 64 6.46 3.74 -13.30
C GLU A 64 5.49 4.91 -13.06
N VAL A 65 5.94 5.98 -12.40
CA VAL A 65 5.16 7.22 -12.28
C VAL A 65 4.85 7.82 -13.65
N GLY A 66 5.80 7.75 -14.60
CA GLY A 66 5.59 8.18 -15.99
C GLY A 66 4.54 7.33 -16.71
N GLU A 67 4.49 6.00 -16.47
CA GLU A 67 3.48 5.11 -17.04
C GLU A 67 2.08 5.44 -16.49
N VAL A 68 1.94 5.65 -15.17
CA VAL A 68 0.71 6.16 -14.57
C VAL A 68 0.29 7.49 -15.19
N ALA A 69 1.21 8.45 -15.30
CA ALA A 69 0.93 9.77 -15.86
C ALA A 69 0.46 9.67 -17.32
N ARG A 70 1.05 8.79 -18.11
CA ARG A 70 0.65 8.51 -19.49
C ARG A 70 -0.79 8.02 -19.59
N ILE A 71 -1.19 7.06 -18.75
CA ILE A 71 -2.56 6.54 -18.75
C ILE A 71 -3.52 7.64 -18.29
N MET A 72 -3.18 8.38 -17.23
CA MET A 72 -4.01 9.48 -16.73
C MET A 72 -4.25 10.56 -17.78
N ALA A 73 -3.20 10.99 -18.50
CA ALA A 73 -3.30 12.00 -19.55
C ALA A 73 -4.19 11.55 -20.72
N ARG A 74 -4.25 10.24 -21.01
CA ARG A 74 -5.03 9.67 -22.12
C ARG A 74 -6.45 9.32 -21.74
N ARG A 75 -6.68 8.80 -20.54
CA ARG A 75 -8.04 8.40 -20.12
C ARG A 75 -8.86 9.57 -19.57
N TYR A 76 -8.20 10.51 -18.91
CA TYR A 76 -8.86 11.60 -18.18
C TYR A 76 -8.44 12.99 -18.67
N GLY A 77 -7.40 13.08 -19.51
CA GLY A 77 -6.90 14.30 -20.12
C GLY A 77 -7.31 14.42 -21.60
N GLU A 78 -6.59 15.27 -22.33
CA GLU A 78 -6.90 15.61 -23.72
C GLU A 78 -6.04 14.83 -24.75
N GLN A 79 -5.14 13.95 -24.29
CA GLN A 79 -4.32 13.15 -25.21
C GLN A 79 -5.12 11.95 -25.75
N SER A 80 -4.98 11.68 -27.05
CA SER A 80 -5.59 10.51 -27.68
C SER A 80 -4.90 9.22 -27.25
N CYS A 81 -5.68 8.14 -27.04
CA CYS A 81 -5.15 6.79 -26.82
C CYS A 81 -4.51 6.24 -28.11
N LYS A 82 -3.38 5.54 -27.96
CA LYS A 82 -2.80 4.73 -29.02
C LYS A 82 -3.32 3.30 -28.93
N ALA A 83 -3.28 2.56 -30.04
CA ALA A 83 -3.67 1.15 -30.04
C ALA A 83 -2.90 0.30 -29.01
N SER A 84 -1.61 0.64 -28.78
CA SER A 84 -0.76 -0.01 -27.77
C SER A 84 -1.18 0.25 -26.30
N ASP A 85 -2.10 1.20 -26.07
CA ASP A 85 -2.54 1.54 -24.71
C ASP A 85 -3.83 0.79 -24.32
N ALA A 86 -4.45 0.07 -25.28
CA ALA A 86 -5.73 -0.61 -25.07
C ALA A 86 -5.63 -1.74 -24.01
N GLU A 87 -4.45 -2.33 -23.86
CA GLU A 87 -4.19 -3.43 -22.92
C GLU A 87 -3.56 -2.95 -21.59
N LYS A 88 -3.19 -1.66 -21.49
CA LYS A 88 -2.57 -1.12 -20.26
C LYS A 88 -3.62 -0.70 -19.25
N CYS A 89 -3.52 -1.26 -18.05
CA CYS A 89 -4.44 -1.00 -16.94
C CYS A 89 -3.80 -0.03 -15.92
N LEU A 90 -4.60 0.92 -15.43
CA LEU A 90 -4.13 1.87 -14.43
C LEU A 90 -3.80 1.21 -13.08
N ASP A 91 -4.51 0.17 -12.74
CA ASP A 91 -4.29 -0.63 -11.53
C ASP A 91 -2.94 -1.34 -11.54
N ASP A 92 -2.51 -1.87 -12.68
CA ASP A 92 -1.19 -2.49 -12.83
C ASP A 92 -0.08 -1.45 -12.62
N GLU A 93 -0.15 -0.30 -13.32
CA GLU A 93 0.88 0.75 -13.18
C GLU A 93 0.92 1.35 -11.75
N LEU A 94 -0.23 1.45 -11.09
CA LEU A 94 -0.26 1.86 -9.68
C LEU A 94 0.35 0.80 -8.76
N ALA A 95 0.16 -0.48 -9.06
CA ALA A 95 0.78 -1.56 -8.31
C ALA A 95 2.31 -1.58 -8.51
N ASP A 96 2.81 -1.29 -9.73
CA ASP A 96 4.24 -1.20 -10.02
C ASP A 96 4.90 -0.02 -9.27
N VAL A 97 4.26 1.15 -9.22
CA VAL A 97 4.70 2.26 -8.37
C VAL A 97 4.79 1.83 -6.91
N LEU A 98 3.76 1.14 -6.39
CA LEU A 98 3.73 0.68 -5.01
C LEU A 98 4.82 -0.36 -4.73
N TRP A 99 5.07 -1.28 -5.67
CA TRP A 99 6.14 -2.27 -5.61
C TRP A 99 7.51 -1.61 -5.44
N VAL A 100 7.84 -0.65 -6.27
CA VAL A 100 9.15 0.03 -6.22
C VAL A 100 9.30 0.86 -4.94
N VAL A 101 8.22 1.50 -4.47
CA VAL A 101 8.20 2.19 -3.17
C VAL A 101 8.51 1.23 -2.02
N MET A 102 7.95 0.01 -2.04
CA MET A 102 8.24 -1.02 -1.06
C MET A 102 9.69 -1.51 -1.15
N CYS A 103 10.24 -1.66 -2.37
CA CYS A 103 11.65 -2.00 -2.56
C CYS A 103 12.57 -0.97 -1.91
N ILE A 104 12.34 0.32 -2.15
CA ILE A 104 13.12 1.41 -1.55
C ILE A 104 12.99 1.40 -0.03
N ALA A 105 11.77 1.24 0.49
CA ALA A 105 11.52 1.20 1.93
C ALA A 105 12.25 0.03 2.60
N ASN A 106 12.18 -1.16 2.01
CA ASN A 106 12.86 -2.35 2.54
C ASN A 106 14.38 -2.18 2.56
N GLN A 107 14.97 -1.62 1.49
CA GLN A 107 16.40 -1.37 1.41
C GLN A 107 16.88 -0.33 2.44
N THR A 108 16.05 0.66 2.75
CA THR A 108 16.38 1.74 3.69
C THR A 108 15.91 1.48 5.11
N GLY A 109 15.32 0.32 5.38
CA GLY A 109 14.84 -0.08 6.71
C GLY A 109 13.62 0.71 7.18
N ILE A 110 12.81 1.24 6.25
CA ILE A 110 11.61 2.02 6.57
C ILE A 110 10.39 1.10 6.69
N ASP A 111 9.69 1.17 7.82
CA ASP A 111 8.36 0.60 8.00
C ASP A 111 7.32 1.59 7.39
N LEU A 112 6.75 1.22 6.23
CA LEU A 112 5.79 2.08 5.50
C LEU A 112 4.46 2.21 6.23
N GLU A 113 4.02 1.19 6.95
CA GLU A 113 2.79 1.24 7.73
C GLU A 113 2.88 2.29 8.82
N GLU A 114 3.98 2.26 9.58
CA GLU A 114 4.26 3.26 10.61
C GLU A 114 4.51 4.66 10.02
N ALA A 115 5.21 4.75 8.89
CA ALA A 115 5.45 6.02 8.20
C ALA A 115 4.13 6.64 7.70
N LEU A 116 3.23 5.83 7.14
CA LEU A 116 1.92 6.29 6.68
C LEU A 116 1.04 6.72 7.85
N ARG A 117 1.03 5.97 8.95
CA ARG A 117 0.30 6.32 10.17
C ARG A 117 0.71 7.71 10.68
N ARG A 118 2.01 7.95 10.82
CA ARG A 118 2.53 9.29 11.21
C ARG A 118 2.17 10.37 10.19
N ASN A 119 2.19 10.07 8.91
CA ASN A 119 1.82 11.03 7.86
C ASN A 119 0.34 11.42 7.92
N ILE A 120 -0.56 10.45 8.15
CA ILE A 120 -1.99 10.70 8.34
C ILE A 120 -2.22 11.60 9.55
N GLU A 121 -1.60 11.29 10.69
CA GLU A 121 -1.69 12.12 11.90
C GLU A 121 -1.21 13.55 11.65
N LYS A 122 -0.03 13.71 11.02
CA LYS A 122 0.52 15.02 10.63
C LYS A 122 -0.44 15.81 9.73
N LYS A 123 -1.04 15.15 8.72
CA LYS A 123 -2.00 15.79 7.80
C LYS A 123 -3.28 16.19 8.52
N THR A 124 -3.81 15.31 9.39
CA THR A 124 -5.00 15.58 10.19
C THR A 124 -4.77 16.81 11.05
N ASN A 125 -3.66 16.87 11.79
CA ASN A 125 -3.36 17.99 12.68
C ASN A 125 -3.14 19.32 11.93
N ARG A 126 -2.59 19.27 10.71
CA ARG A 126 -2.29 20.48 9.92
C ARG A 126 -3.47 20.98 9.10
N ASP A 127 -4.20 20.07 8.47
CA ASP A 127 -5.09 20.42 7.34
C ASP A 127 -6.59 20.16 7.59
N ALA A 128 -6.98 19.46 8.68
CA ALA A 128 -8.38 19.10 8.92
C ALA A 128 -9.34 20.30 8.86
N THR A 129 -9.02 21.37 9.59
CA THR A 129 -9.85 22.60 9.58
C THR A 129 -9.71 23.40 8.30
N ARG A 130 -8.51 23.41 7.69
CA ARG A 130 -8.22 24.13 6.46
C ARG A 130 -9.06 23.62 5.29
N HIS A 131 -9.21 22.31 5.12
CA HIS A 131 -10.00 21.73 4.04
C HIS A 131 -11.50 21.86 4.31
N ILE A 132 -11.97 21.65 5.54
CA ILE A 132 -13.37 21.83 5.92
C ILE A 132 -13.86 23.27 5.66
N ASN A 133 -12.99 24.26 5.90
CA ASN A 133 -13.31 25.68 5.72
C ASN A 133 -13.03 26.22 4.31
N ASN A 134 -12.60 25.36 3.38
CA ASN A 134 -12.30 25.77 2.01
C ASN A 134 -13.57 25.80 1.16
N GLU A 135 -14.07 27.00 0.86
CA GLU A 135 -15.27 27.19 0.04
C GLU A 135 -15.14 26.60 -1.39
N LYS A 136 -13.92 26.51 -1.94
CA LYS A 136 -13.68 25.90 -3.26
C LYS A 136 -13.91 24.39 -3.27
N LEU A 137 -13.95 23.73 -2.13
CA LEU A 137 -14.19 22.29 -2.02
C LEU A 137 -15.66 21.96 -1.74
N LYS A 138 -16.52 22.97 -1.59
CA LYS A 138 -17.97 22.82 -1.30
C LYS A 138 -18.85 22.92 -2.55
N GLN A 139 -18.24 23.04 -3.73
CA GLN A 139 -18.92 23.14 -5.03
C GLN A 139 -19.18 21.77 -5.63
#